data_2fbd16da9b1af802256d97aeb26c9419
#
_entry.id   2fbd16da9b1af802256d97aeb26c9419
#
_cell.length_a   1.000
_cell.length_b   1.000
_cell.length_c   1.000
_cell.angle_alpha   90.00
_cell.angle_beta   90.00
_cell.angle_gamma   90.00
#
_symmetry.space_group_name_H-M   'P 1'
#
loop_
_entity.id
_entity.type
_entity.pdbx_description
1 polymer ?
#
loop_
_entity_poly.entity_id
_entity_poly.type
_entity_poly.pdbx_seq_one_letter_code
_entity_poly.pdbx_strand_id
1 'polypeptide(L)'
;MKRQELVAPEWYNITDEFEKYAKDSTKNALIIYEEHSDVQFITYAHLLERANQAAHVFTKNGLTKGDVILVMVPRSVEAYIVYIAALKAGLTIIPSSEMLRTKDIEYRIHHADAKAIVAFEPYIQQFDQVENLQEVQLFVIGNAHEPWQPLLDIMRKQPTTYISSTPTKSTDHAFLAYTSGTTGNPKAAVHTHSWGYAHLRTTAPHWLGVQENDIVWATAAPGWQKWIWSPFLAILGSGATAFVYKGKFDAATYLTLLEKFKMNILCCTPTEYRFMAALDNLQEYDISSIRQAVSAGEPLNSEVIKKFADTFHLQVRDGYGQTENTLLVGTMVGMEARVGSMGKPTPGNTVEIIDDFGEPVAIGEVGDIAVHRETPALFKRYLNDPERTNLQFRGDWYITGDRAYKDADGYFWFEGRGDDVIISSGYTIGPFEVEDALMKHPTVKEVAVIASPDRVRGNIVKAFIILQYGVNGDQGLIQTLQNHVKSLTAPYKYPRAIEFVTELPKTASGKIRRVELKQQEIKKCIQ
;
A
#
# COMPACT_ATOMS: atom_id res chain seq x y z
N MET A 1 18.38 -3.62 -15.67
CA MET A 1 18.89 -2.90 -14.45
C MET A 1 19.58 -3.91 -13.55
N LYS A 2 20.78 -3.59 -13.09
CA LYS A 2 21.54 -4.43 -12.14
C LYS A 2 21.31 -3.92 -10.72
N ARG A 3 21.45 -4.80 -9.72
CA ARG A 3 21.29 -4.44 -8.30
C ARG A 3 22.14 -3.25 -7.86
N GLN A 4 23.39 -3.14 -8.40
CA GLN A 4 24.28 -2.02 -8.08
C GLN A 4 23.71 -0.65 -8.47
N GLU A 5 22.85 -0.58 -9.48
CA GLU A 5 22.21 0.67 -9.92
C GLU A 5 21.12 1.14 -8.94
N LEU A 6 20.72 0.27 -8.00
CA LEU A 6 19.79 0.56 -6.91
C LEU A 6 20.48 0.98 -5.60
N VAL A 7 21.81 0.96 -5.56
CA VAL A 7 22.56 1.37 -4.37
C VAL A 7 22.67 2.89 -4.36
N ALA A 8 22.14 3.53 -3.32
CA ALA A 8 22.22 4.97 -3.16
C ALA A 8 23.65 5.44 -2.87
N PRO A 9 24.02 6.68 -3.26
CA PRO A 9 25.24 7.32 -2.80
C PRO A 9 25.33 7.37 -1.27
N GLU A 10 26.53 7.46 -0.70
CA GLU A 10 26.71 7.54 0.76
C GLU A 10 25.93 8.72 1.37
N TRP A 11 26.07 9.89 0.76
CA TRP A 11 25.36 11.11 1.13
C TRP A 11 24.16 11.28 0.21
N TYR A 12 22.98 11.06 0.75
CA TYR A 12 21.74 11.09 -0.02
C TYR A 12 20.55 11.32 0.90
N ASN A 13 19.72 12.28 0.52
CA ASN A 13 18.39 12.49 1.11
C ASN A 13 17.33 12.25 0.02
N ILE A 14 16.25 11.59 0.37
CA ILE A 14 15.13 11.35 -0.56
C ILE A 14 14.64 12.65 -1.20
N THR A 15 14.70 13.77 -0.48
CA THR A 15 14.25 15.08 -1.00
C THR A 15 15.10 15.62 -2.14
N ASP A 16 16.35 15.13 -2.32
CA ASP A 16 17.21 15.51 -3.44
C ASP A 16 16.55 15.19 -4.79
N GLU A 17 15.69 14.17 -4.81
CA GLU A 17 14.93 13.77 -6.02
C GLU A 17 13.86 14.80 -6.42
N PHE A 18 13.38 15.60 -5.48
CA PHE A 18 12.34 16.60 -5.71
C PHE A 18 12.92 17.98 -6.00
N GLU A 19 14.02 18.34 -5.35
CA GLU A 19 14.64 19.66 -5.42
C GLU A 19 15.09 20.06 -6.81
N LYS A 20 15.54 19.09 -7.61
CA LYS A 20 15.94 19.36 -8.99
C LYS A 20 14.86 19.98 -9.86
N TYR A 21 13.59 19.69 -9.56
CA TYR A 21 12.43 20.18 -10.31
C TYR A 21 11.96 21.58 -9.87
N ALA A 22 12.34 22.04 -8.68
CA ALA A 22 12.01 23.38 -8.18
C ALA A 22 12.75 24.51 -8.91
N LYS A 23 13.74 24.18 -9.74
CA LYS A 23 14.45 25.16 -10.59
C LYS A 23 13.51 25.78 -11.63
N ASP A 24 12.49 25.04 -12.05
CA ASP A 24 11.40 25.57 -12.85
C ASP A 24 10.26 26.02 -11.92
N SER A 25 10.14 27.32 -11.74
CA SER A 25 9.15 27.93 -10.85
C SER A 25 7.69 27.71 -11.30
N THR A 26 7.49 27.27 -12.54
CA THR A 26 6.15 27.05 -13.13
C THR A 26 5.71 25.58 -13.08
N LYS A 27 6.64 24.66 -12.80
CA LYS A 27 6.38 23.23 -12.82
C LYS A 27 5.49 22.80 -11.67
N ASN A 28 4.31 22.28 -11.97
CA ASN A 28 3.37 21.79 -10.97
C ASN A 28 3.86 20.49 -10.32
N ALA A 29 3.81 20.45 -8.99
CA ALA A 29 4.01 19.25 -8.18
C ALA A 29 2.68 18.62 -7.81
N LEU A 30 1.66 19.44 -7.46
CA LEU A 30 0.36 18.96 -7.00
C LEU A 30 -0.78 19.71 -7.69
N ILE A 31 -1.86 18.98 -7.95
CA ILE A 31 -3.19 19.51 -8.23
C ILE A 31 -4.09 19.05 -7.08
N ILE A 32 -4.57 20.01 -6.27
CA ILE A 32 -5.48 19.71 -5.16
C ILE A 32 -6.89 20.00 -5.60
N TYR A 33 -7.77 19.03 -5.46
CA TYR A 33 -9.18 19.17 -5.80
C TYR A 33 -10.07 18.75 -4.63
N GLU A 34 -11.04 19.59 -4.35
CA GLU A 34 -12.13 19.37 -3.42
C GLU A 34 -13.43 19.83 -4.09
N GLU A 35 -14.51 19.05 -3.94
CA GLU A 35 -15.80 19.42 -4.53
C GLU A 35 -16.27 20.78 -4.01
N HIS A 36 -16.83 21.55 -4.93
CA HIS A 36 -17.32 22.91 -4.66
C HIS A 36 -16.24 23.94 -4.26
N SER A 37 -14.96 23.61 -4.47
CA SER A 37 -13.84 24.52 -4.24
C SER A 37 -13.05 24.75 -5.54
N ASP A 38 -12.28 25.84 -5.56
CA ASP A 38 -11.36 26.11 -6.67
C ASP A 38 -10.22 25.08 -6.69
N VAL A 39 -9.82 24.69 -7.90
CA VAL A 39 -8.65 23.81 -8.10
C VAL A 39 -7.38 24.57 -7.72
N GLN A 40 -6.56 23.98 -6.86
CA GLN A 40 -5.29 24.57 -6.47
C GLN A 40 -4.14 23.89 -7.20
N PHE A 41 -3.27 24.68 -7.80
CA PHE A 41 -2.03 24.23 -8.44
C PHE A 41 -0.85 24.64 -7.57
N ILE A 42 -0.06 23.68 -7.12
CA ILE A 42 1.11 23.90 -6.27
C ILE A 42 2.36 23.52 -7.06
N THR A 43 3.25 24.47 -7.28
CA THR A 43 4.51 24.19 -8.00
C THR A 43 5.52 23.51 -7.08
N TYR A 44 6.52 22.82 -7.68
CA TYR A 44 7.64 22.25 -6.93
C TYR A 44 8.38 23.31 -6.11
N ALA A 45 8.61 24.49 -6.69
CA ALA A 45 9.26 25.61 -6.00
C ALA A 45 8.48 26.01 -4.74
N HIS A 46 7.16 26.26 -4.88
CA HIS A 46 6.33 26.65 -3.75
C HIS A 46 6.23 25.55 -2.69
N LEU A 47 6.09 24.27 -3.11
CA LEU A 47 6.05 23.14 -2.19
C LEU A 47 7.33 23.04 -1.35
N LEU A 48 8.50 23.19 -1.98
CA LEU A 48 9.79 23.12 -1.30
C LEU A 48 10.06 24.36 -0.41
N GLU A 49 9.67 25.56 -0.82
CA GLU A 49 9.72 26.74 0.05
C GLU A 49 8.95 26.52 1.35
N ARG A 50 7.72 26.01 1.26
CA ARG A 50 6.90 25.70 2.42
C ARG A 50 7.49 24.60 3.28
N ALA A 51 8.04 23.55 2.65
CA ALA A 51 8.73 22.48 3.37
C ALA A 51 9.99 22.98 4.09
N ASN A 52 10.76 23.89 3.47
CA ASN A 52 11.91 24.53 4.10
C ASN A 52 11.50 25.33 5.34
N GLN A 53 10.41 26.10 5.25
CA GLN A 53 9.85 26.81 6.40
C GLN A 53 9.48 25.87 7.56
N ALA A 54 8.81 24.73 7.25
CA ALA A 54 8.45 23.75 8.27
C ALA A 54 9.68 23.04 8.86
N ALA A 55 10.73 22.76 8.07
CA ALA A 55 11.99 22.19 8.56
C ALA A 55 12.68 23.13 9.58
N HIS A 56 12.63 24.45 9.34
CA HIS A 56 13.09 25.43 10.34
C HIS A 56 12.28 25.38 11.63
N VAL A 57 10.96 25.19 11.55
CA VAL A 57 10.13 25.05 12.77
C VAL A 57 10.61 23.86 13.58
N PHE A 58 10.78 22.70 12.95
CA PHE A 58 11.21 21.49 13.63
C PHE A 58 12.56 21.66 14.34
N THR A 59 13.57 22.14 13.62
CA THR A 59 14.93 22.31 14.18
C THR A 59 15.00 23.41 15.24
N LYS A 60 14.24 24.50 15.11
CA LYS A 60 14.17 25.56 16.14
C LYS A 60 13.45 25.11 17.41
N ASN A 61 12.59 24.11 17.32
CA ASN A 61 11.94 23.49 18.47
C ASN A 61 12.76 22.31 19.06
N GLY A 62 14.05 22.24 18.74
CA GLY A 62 15.00 21.31 19.33
C GLY A 62 15.06 19.93 18.69
N LEU A 63 14.32 19.67 17.60
CA LEU A 63 14.43 18.41 16.90
C LEU A 63 15.75 18.33 16.11
N THR A 64 16.38 17.17 16.23
CA THR A 64 17.68 16.88 15.63
C THR A 64 17.61 15.68 14.71
N LYS A 65 18.63 15.51 13.86
CA LYS A 65 18.74 14.36 12.97
C LYS A 65 18.63 13.03 13.74
N GLY A 66 17.74 12.16 13.27
CA GLY A 66 17.43 10.86 13.86
C GLY A 66 16.23 10.86 14.80
N ASP A 67 15.78 12.02 15.27
CA ASP A 67 14.56 12.11 16.07
C ASP A 67 13.34 11.62 15.27
N VAL A 68 12.39 11.04 15.99
CA VAL A 68 11.19 10.44 15.38
C VAL A 68 10.03 11.41 15.49
N ILE A 69 9.31 11.58 14.37
CA ILE A 69 8.11 12.40 14.28
C ILE A 69 6.90 11.57 13.80
N LEU A 70 5.82 11.59 14.57
CA LEU A 70 4.55 10.98 14.16
C LEU A 70 3.74 11.99 13.34
N VAL A 71 3.28 11.57 12.15
CA VAL A 71 2.53 12.44 11.23
C VAL A 71 1.15 11.85 10.95
N MET A 72 0.11 12.54 11.41
CA MET A 72 -1.30 12.20 11.22
C MET A 72 -2.04 13.32 10.49
N VAL A 73 -1.90 13.35 9.17
CA VAL A 73 -2.41 14.41 8.29
C VAL A 73 -3.17 13.77 7.12
N PRO A 74 -4.36 14.29 6.74
CA PRO A 74 -5.16 13.75 5.63
C PRO A 74 -4.54 14.06 4.26
N ARG A 75 -5.22 13.64 3.18
CA ARG A 75 -4.86 14.03 1.81
C ARG A 75 -4.95 15.54 1.66
N SER A 76 -3.81 16.20 1.67
CA SER A 76 -3.70 17.67 1.58
C SER A 76 -2.29 18.06 1.15
N VAL A 77 -2.09 19.33 0.82
CA VAL A 77 -0.74 19.86 0.52
C VAL A 77 0.16 19.79 1.75
N GLU A 78 -0.40 19.94 2.94
CA GLU A 78 0.33 19.92 4.20
C GLU A 78 0.99 18.55 4.45
N ALA A 79 0.37 17.44 4.02
CA ALA A 79 0.98 16.13 4.13
C ALA A 79 2.33 16.09 3.38
N TYR A 80 2.37 16.57 2.15
CA TYR A 80 3.61 16.65 1.37
C TYR A 80 4.63 17.59 2.01
N ILE A 81 4.20 18.77 2.47
CA ILE A 81 5.05 19.77 3.14
C ILE A 81 5.72 19.15 4.37
N VAL A 82 4.95 18.50 5.26
CA VAL A 82 5.45 17.94 6.52
C VAL A 82 6.41 16.78 6.27
N TYR A 83 6.10 15.89 5.32
CA TYR A 83 6.99 14.77 5.00
C TYR A 83 8.32 15.25 4.40
N ILE A 84 8.27 16.19 3.45
CA ILE A 84 9.49 16.77 2.86
C ILE A 84 10.30 17.49 3.95
N ALA A 85 9.66 18.30 4.78
CA ALA A 85 10.31 19.04 5.88
C ALA A 85 11.01 18.13 6.87
N ALA A 86 10.33 17.05 7.31
CA ALA A 86 10.89 16.08 8.23
C ALA A 86 12.11 15.37 7.64
N LEU A 87 12.03 14.90 6.38
CA LEU A 87 13.16 14.28 5.69
C LEU A 87 14.33 15.25 5.50
N LYS A 88 14.09 16.52 5.15
CA LYS A 88 15.13 17.55 5.03
C LYS A 88 15.81 17.85 6.36
N ALA A 89 15.06 17.82 7.45
CA ALA A 89 15.60 17.98 8.81
C ALA A 89 16.31 16.72 9.32
N GLY A 90 16.29 15.61 8.57
CA GLY A 90 16.88 14.33 8.95
C GLY A 90 16.07 13.56 9.99
N LEU A 91 14.78 13.88 10.14
CA LEU A 91 13.88 13.19 11.05
C LEU A 91 13.37 11.88 10.46
N THR A 92 13.02 10.94 11.34
CA THR A 92 12.42 9.67 10.98
C THR A 92 10.89 9.76 11.13
N ILE A 93 10.14 9.47 10.08
CA ILE A 93 8.68 9.66 10.05
C ILE A 93 7.95 8.38 10.44
N ILE A 94 6.96 8.48 11.33
CA ILE A 94 5.92 7.47 11.54
C ILE A 94 4.67 7.89 10.75
N PRO A 95 4.40 7.32 9.58
CA PRO A 95 3.14 7.53 8.88
C PRO A 95 1.98 7.01 9.72
N SER A 96 1.00 7.86 10.00
CA SER A 96 -0.12 7.50 10.87
C SER A 96 -1.46 7.88 10.24
N SER A 97 -2.34 6.88 10.13
CA SER A 97 -3.69 7.08 9.61
C SER A 97 -4.59 7.75 10.65
N GLU A 98 -5.47 8.61 10.18
CA GLU A 98 -6.54 9.24 10.97
C GLU A 98 -7.51 8.24 11.61
N MET A 99 -7.50 7.00 11.17
CA MET A 99 -8.34 5.93 11.72
C MET A 99 -7.75 5.25 12.95
N LEU A 100 -6.52 5.57 13.34
CA LEU A 100 -5.90 5.02 14.54
C LEU A 100 -6.65 5.47 15.78
N ARG A 101 -6.71 4.60 16.78
CA ARG A 101 -7.27 4.91 18.09
C ARG A 101 -6.17 5.27 19.07
N THR A 102 -6.53 5.91 20.18
CA THR A 102 -5.60 6.34 21.23
C THR A 102 -4.56 5.28 21.59
N LYS A 103 -4.99 4.03 21.84
CA LYS A 103 -4.08 2.91 22.12
C LYS A 103 -3.04 2.66 21.02
N ASP A 104 -3.45 2.77 19.75
CA ASP A 104 -2.54 2.55 18.61
C ASP A 104 -1.52 3.70 18.48
N ILE A 105 -1.97 4.92 18.77
CA ILE A 105 -1.16 6.14 18.75
C ILE A 105 -0.14 6.09 19.88
N GLU A 106 -0.60 5.86 21.12
CA GLU A 106 0.23 5.74 22.31
C GLU A 106 1.32 4.69 22.15
N TYR A 107 0.95 3.50 21.65
CA TYR A 107 1.92 2.46 21.37
C TYR A 107 3.02 2.92 20.42
N ARG A 108 2.68 3.61 19.31
CA ARG A 108 3.68 4.09 18.34
C ARG A 108 4.61 5.14 18.92
N ILE A 109 4.06 6.09 19.70
CA ILE A 109 4.82 7.16 20.34
C ILE A 109 5.87 6.56 21.27
N HIS A 110 5.46 5.67 22.18
CA HIS A 110 6.37 5.07 23.16
C HIS A 110 7.32 4.05 22.56
N HIS A 111 6.84 3.19 21.65
CA HIS A 111 7.69 2.17 21.03
C HIS A 111 8.80 2.76 20.17
N ALA A 112 8.54 3.87 19.50
CA ALA A 112 9.52 4.56 18.65
C ALA A 112 10.21 5.75 19.32
N ASP A 113 9.90 6.07 20.58
CA ASP A 113 10.41 7.24 21.29
C ASP A 113 10.21 8.54 20.49
N ALA A 114 8.97 8.76 20.01
CA ALA A 114 8.66 9.91 19.17
C ALA A 114 8.86 11.23 19.93
N LYS A 115 9.62 12.16 19.35
CA LYS A 115 9.95 13.47 19.91
C LYS A 115 9.01 14.58 19.45
N ALA A 116 8.27 14.34 18.36
CA ALA A 116 7.30 15.29 17.85
C ALA A 116 6.08 14.61 17.25
N ILE A 117 4.98 15.33 17.21
CA ILE A 117 3.73 14.95 16.56
C ILE A 117 3.28 16.10 15.67
N VAL A 118 2.88 15.81 14.43
CA VAL A 118 2.12 16.71 13.59
C VAL A 118 0.77 16.09 13.33
N ALA A 119 -0.29 16.75 13.76
CA ALA A 119 -1.66 16.28 13.57
C ALA A 119 -2.53 17.34 12.90
N PHE A 120 -3.57 16.88 12.18
CA PHE A 120 -4.62 17.74 11.66
C PHE A 120 -5.66 18.00 12.75
N GLU A 121 -6.16 19.25 12.86
CA GLU A 121 -7.04 19.68 13.96
C GLU A 121 -8.18 18.71 14.28
N PRO A 122 -8.96 18.18 13.32
CA PRO A 122 -10.03 17.23 13.61
C PRO A 122 -9.58 15.93 14.31
N TYR A 123 -8.28 15.64 14.34
CA TYR A 123 -7.73 14.40 14.89
C TYR A 123 -7.04 14.58 16.25
N ILE A 124 -6.82 15.82 16.72
CA ILE A 124 -6.07 16.06 17.98
C ILE A 124 -6.73 15.44 19.20
N GLN A 125 -8.06 15.32 19.22
CA GLN A 125 -8.79 14.66 20.31
C GLN A 125 -8.39 13.19 20.52
N GLN A 126 -7.84 12.53 19.50
CA GLN A 126 -7.33 11.15 19.63
C GLN A 126 -6.09 11.07 20.53
N PHE A 127 -5.46 12.20 20.83
CA PHE A 127 -4.26 12.32 21.68
C PHE A 127 -4.57 12.72 23.11
N ASP A 128 -5.80 13.12 23.45
CA ASP A 128 -6.16 13.66 24.78
C ASP A 128 -5.92 12.68 25.92
N GLN A 129 -5.99 11.38 25.64
CA GLN A 129 -5.79 10.32 26.62
C GLN A 129 -4.42 9.63 26.49
N VAL A 130 -3.53 10.12 25.62
CA VAL A 130 -2.16 9.58 25.49
C VAL A 130 -1.31 10.10 26.64
N GLU A 131 -0.69 9.18 27.38
CA GLU A 131 0.16 9.54 28.51
C GLU A 131 1.54 10.05 28.07
N ASN A 132 2.19 10.84 28.95
CA ASN A 132 3.58 11.27 28.82
C ASN A 132 3.91 12.09 27.56
N LEU A 133 3.00 12.96 27.10
CA LEU A 133 3.23 13.88 25.99
C LEU A 133 3.98 15.17 26.38
N GLN A 134 4.35 15.37 27.66
CA GLN A 134 4.95 16.63 28.15
C GLN A 134 6.31 16.94 27.52
N GLU A 135 7.06 15.92 27.11
CA GLU A 135 8.36 16.07 26.45
C GLU A 135 8.29 15.99 24.92
N VAL A 136 7.07 15.85 24.37
CA VAL A 136 6.84 15.71 22.92
C VAL A 136 6.42 17.05 22.35
N GLN A 137 7.04 17.49 21.24
CA GLN A 137 6.64 18.71 20.54
C GLN A 137 5.34 18.45 19.79
N LEU A 138 4.29 19.21 20.08
CA LEU A 138 2.96 19.03 19.51
C LEU A 138 2.65 20.15 18.50
N PHE A 139 2.50 19.80 17.22
CA PHE A 139 2.16 20.72 16.15
C PHE A 139 0.80 20.38 15.54
N VAL A 140 -0.04 21.38 15.36
CA VAL A 140 -1.35 21.22 14.74
C VAL A 140 -1.43 21.97 13.40
N ILE A 141 -2.08 21.34 12.43
CA ILE A 141 -2.51 21.95 11.17
C ILE A 141 -4.00 22.27 11.31
N GLY A 142 -4.33 23.55 11.41
CA GLY A 142 -5.65 24.08 11.72
C GLY A 142 -5.62 25.00 12.93
N ASN A 143 -6.74 25.15 13.62
CA ASN A 143 -6.83 25.98 14.83
C ASN A 143 -6.08 25.33 15.98
N ALA A 144 -5.23 26.10 16.65
CA ALA A 144 -4.43 25.60 17.75
C ALA A 144 -5.18 25.79 19.09
N HIS A 145 -5.06 24.77 19.94
CA HIS A 145 -5.45 24.79 21.34
C HIS A 145 -4.27 24.29 22.16
N GLU A 146 -3.99 24.93 23.27
CA GLU A 146 -2.91 24.46 24.15
C GLU A 146 -3.10 22.97 24.50
N PRO A 147 -2.04 22.14 24.46
CA PRO A 147 -0.61 22.48 24.27
C PRO A 147 -0.12 22.46 22.81
N TRP A 148 -0.98 22.41 21.83
CA TRP A 148 -0.64 22.30 20.40
C TRP A 148 -0.19 23.65 19.81
N GLN A 149 0.92 23.64 19.09
CA GLN A 149 1.47 24.80 18.39
C GLN A 149 0.93 24.90 16.96
N PRO A 150 0.49 26.09 16.48
CA PRO A 150 -0.06 26.26 15.13
C PRO A 150 1.04 26.21 14.07
N LEU A 151 1.30 25.04 13.48
CA LEU A 151 2.41 24.82 12.55
C LEU A 151 2.41 25.83 11.40
N LEU A 152 1.26 26.04 10.75
CA LEU A 152 1.17 26.92 9.56
C LEU A 152 1.50 28.38 9.86
N ASP A 153 1.14 28.89 11.03
CA ASP A 153 1.40 30.27 11.42
C ASP A 153 2.85 30.50 11.82
N ILE A 154 3.45 29.51 12.48
CA ILE A 154 4.86 29.58 12.88
C ILE A 154 5.76 29.47 11.64
N MET A 155 5.45 28.56 10.70
CA MET A 155 6.28 28.34 9.52
C MET A 155 6.28 29.53 8.57
N ARG A 156 5.18 30.29 8.43
CA ARG A 156 5.12 31.50 7.58
C ARG A 156 6.17 32.55 7.95
N LYS A 157 6.66 32.53 9.18
CA LYS A 157 7.68 33.44 9.71
C LYS A 157 9.11 32.95 9.52
N GLN A 158 9.28 31.77 8.94
CA GLN A 158 10.59 31.14 8.72
C GLN A 158 11.12 31.42 7.31
N PRO A 159 12.45 31.35 7.13
CA PRO A 159 13.06 31.45 5.80
C PRO A 159 12.56 30.37 4.84
N THR A 160 12.46 30.71 3.56
CA THR A 160 12.05 29.79 2.49
C THR A 160 13.17 28.90 1.98
N THR A 161 14.42 29.14 2.42
CA THR A 161 15.59 28.29 2.12
C THR A 161 16.01 27.55 3.38
N TYR A 162 16.37 26.29 3.25
CA TYR A 162 16.84 25.47 4.37
C TYR A 162 18.01 24.58 3.92
N ILE A 163 19.07 24.61 4.70
CA ILE A 163 20.22 23.71 4.56
C ILE A 163 20.40 23.03 5.92
N SER A 164 20.38 21.71 5.93
CA SER A 164 20.64 20.95 7.15
C SER A 164 22.08 21.16 7.62
N SER A 165 22.25 21.43 8.90
CA SER A 165 23.58 21.51 9.52
C SER A 165 24.27 20.13 9.62
N THR A 166 23.48 19.06 9.50
CA THR A 166 23.97 17.68 9.56
C THR A 166 23.51 16.92 8.32
N PRO A 167 24.38 16.72 7.31
CA PRO A 167 24.03 16.01 6.10
C PRO A 167 23.47 14.62 6.36
N THR A 168 22.53 14.20 5.53
CA THR A 168 21.89 12.88 5.62
C THR A 168 22.71 11.83 4.89
N LYS A 169 22.98 10.70 5.54
CA LYS A 169 23.50 9.50 4.90
C LYS A 169 22.36 8.66 4.36
N SER A 170 22.62 7.96 3.26
CA SER A 170 21.64 7.02 2.68
C SER A 170 21.20 5.92 3.66
N THR A 171 22.03 5.63 4.67
CA THR A 171 21.76 4.64 5.73
C THR A 171 20.95 5.19 6.91
N ASP A 172 20.75 6.51 6.99
CA ASP A 172 19.93 7.11 8.04
C ASP A 172 18.46 6.70 7.87
N HIS A 173 17.75 6.60 8.98
CA HIS A 173 16.34 6.22 8.96
C HIS A 173 15.49 7.32 8.31
N ALA A 174 14.54 6.93 7.49
CA ALA A 174 13.58 7.83 6.85
C ALA A 174 12.15 7.57 7.34
N PHE A 175 11.77 6.29 7.45
CA PHE A 175 10.41 5.90 7.83
C PHE A 175 10.39 4.73 8.80
N LEU A 176 9.44 4.75 9.73
CA LEU A 176 9.02 3.64 10.58
C LEU A 176 7.61 3.24 10.19
N ALA A 177 7.49 2.23 9.33
CA ALA A 177 6.21 1.80 8.80
C ALA A 177 5.60 0.69 9.68
N TYR A 178 4.54 1.01 10.41
CA TYR A 178 3.86 0.06 11.28
C TYR A 178 2.92 -0.85 10.51
N THR A 179 3.03 -2.16 10.75
CA THR A 179 2.13 -3.17 10.18
C THR A 179 1.40 -3.90 11.30
N SER A 180 0.15 -4.29 11.04
CA SER A 180 -0.58 -5.18 11.93
C SER A 180 0.08 -6.56 11.91
N GLY A 181 0.70 -6.96 13.02
CA GLY A 181 1.16 -8.35 13.18
C GLY A 181 -0.04 -9.30 13.27
N THR A 182 0.13 -10.52 12.79
CA THR A 182 -0.88 -11.60 12.94
C THR A 182 -1.02 -12.02 14.41
N THR A 183 -0.04 -11.73 15.25
CA THR A 183 0.01 -12.07 16.68
C THR A 183 0.62 -10.92 17.48
N GLY A 184 -0.20 -10.16 18.23
CA GLY A 184 0.25 -9.19 19.20
C GLY A 184 0.31 -7.73 18.69
N ASN A 185 1.24 -6.95 19.28
CA ASN A 185 1.41 -5.53 18.96
C ASN A 185 1.92 -5.30 17.52
N PRO A 186 1.57 -4.16 16.89
CA PRO A 186 2.11 -3.78 15.59
C PRO A 186 3.65 -3.75 15.60
N LYS A 187 4.26 -4.18 14.49
CA LYS A 187 5.70 -4.13 14.27
C LYS A 187 6.04 -2.97 13.33
N ALA A 188 7.16 -2.29 13.58
CA ALA A 188 7.62 -1.17 12.76
C ALA A 188 8.78 -1.60 11.86
N ALA A 189 8.57 -1.62 10.56
CA ALA A 189 9.62 -1.82 9.57
C ALA A 189 10.45 -0.54 9.43
N VAL A 190 11.76 -0.65 9.60
CA VAL A 190 12.70 0.47 9.51
C VAL A 190 13.17 0.62 8.08
N HIS A 191 12.82 1.73 7.43
CA HIS A 191 13.30 2.12 6.10
C HIS A 191 14.28 3.28 6.18
N THR A 192 15.34 3.21 5.37
CA THR A 192 16.36 4.25 5.27
C THR A 192 16.15 5.09 4.02
N HIS A 193 16.91 6.16 3.86
CA HIS A 193 16.90 6.95 2.64
C HIS A 193 17.30 6.11 1.41
N SER A 194 18.22 5.13 1.55
CA SER A 194 18.59 4.22 0.45
C SER A 194 17.42 3.38 -0.08
N TRP A 195 16.45 3.05 0.78
CA TRP A 195 15.23 2.38 0.35
C TRP A 195 14.45 3.25 -0.66
N GLY A 196 14.29 4.54 -0.37
CA GLY A 196 13.60 5.48 -1.27
C GLY A 196 14.30 5.61 -2.62
N TYR A 197 15.64 5.62 -2.64
CA TYR A 197 16.44 5.62 -3.85
C TYR A 197 16.16 4.42 -4.75
N ALA A 198 16.18 3.22 -4.17
CA ALA A 198 15.91 1.97 -4.88
C ALA A 198 14.46 1.87 -5.33
N HIS A 199 13.51 2.21 -4.45
CA HIS A 199 12.08 2.19 -4.74
C HIS A 199 11.73 3.08 -5.94
N LEU A 200 12.22 4.32 -5.96
CA LEU A 200 11.95 5.25 -7.05
C LEU A 200 12.42 4.68 -8.41
N ARG A 201 13.62 4.10 -8.45
CA ARG A 201 14.23 3.59 -9.68
C ARG A 201 13.59 2.32 -10.21
N THR A 202 13.01 1.50 -9.35
CA THR A 202 12.32 0.26 -9.75
C THR A 202 10.85 0.51 -10.08
N THR A 203 10.14 1.24 -9.24
CA THR A 203 8.67 1.33 -9.28
C THR A 203 8.18 2.38 -10.27
N ALA A 204 8.76 3.59 -10.24
CA ALA A 204 8.24 4.71 -11.03
C ALA A 204 8.35 4.48 -12.55
N PRO A 205 9.52 4.14 -13.13
CA PRO A 205 9.63 3.97 -14.58
C PRO A 205 9.09 2.63 -15.07
N HIS A 206 9.28 1.56 -14.29
CA HIS A 206 9.05 0.21 -14.80
C HIS A 206 7.62 -0.29 -14.56
N TRP A 207 7.00 0.09 -13.45
CA TRP A 207 5.65 -0.38 -13.14
C TRP A 207 4.60 0.72 -13.29
N LEU A 208 4.74 1.86 -12.62
CA LEU A 208 3.84 2.99 -12.84
C LEU A 208 3.96 3.54 -14.27
N GLY A 209 5.17 3.57 -14.83
CA GLY A 209 5.45 4.14 -16.13
C GLY A 209 5.35 5.65 -16.13
N VAL A 210 5.72 6.28 -14.99
CA VAL A 210 5.67 7.74 -14.82
C VAL A 210 6.71 8.40 -15.72
N GLN A 211 6.27 9.41 -16.43
CA GLN A 211 7.11 10.32 -17.21
C GLN A 211 7.04 11.72 -16.61
N GLU A 212 8.07 12.49 -16.85
CA GLU A 212 8.06 13.90 -16.47
C GLU A 212 6.88 14.63 -17.14
N ASN A 213 6.19 15.47 -16.37
CA ASN A 213 4.99 16.21 -16.74
C ASN A 213 3.67 15.41 -16.82
N ASP A 214 3.66 14.12 -16.48
CA ASP A 214 2.41 13.40 -16.32
C ASP A 214 1.55 13.98 -15.19
N ILE A 215 0.24 13.87 -15.34
CA ILE A 215 -0.71 14.01 -14.23
C ILE A 215 -1.04 12.59 -13.75
N VAL A 216 -0.66 12.29 -12.51
CA VAL A 216 -0.77 10.95 -11.94
C VAL A 216 -1.72 10.97 -10.74
N TRP A 217 -2.71 10.11 -10.75
CA TRP A 217 -3.55 9.88 -9.58
C TRP A 217 -3.23 8.53 -8.93
N ALA A 218 -2.61 8.59 -7.77
CA ALA A 218 -2.44 7.45 -6.89
C ALA A 218 -3.31 7.66 -5.65
N THR A 219 -4.31 6.81 -5.42
CA THR A 219 -5.42 7.05 -4.49
C THR A 219 -5.11 6.75 -3.03
N ALA A 220 -3.97 6.15 -2.73
CA ALA A 220 -3.57 5.85 -1.35
C ALA A 220 -3.59 7.12 -0.47
N ALA A 221 -3.96 6.97 0.81
CA ALA A 221 -3.98 8.06 1.77
C ALA A 221 -2.67 8.17 2.56
N PRO A 222 -2.27 9.37 3.02
CA PRO A 222 -1.20 9.53 4.02
C PRO A 222 -1.46 8.64 5.24
N GLY A 223 -0.40 8.19 5.89
CA GLY A 223 -0.51 7.23 6.99
C GLY A 223 -0.35 5.77 6.59
N TRP A 224 -0.36 5.49 5.29
CA TRP A 224 -0.07 4.16 4.74
C TRP A 224 1.25 4.15 3.99
N GLN A 225 2.02 3.06 4.09
CA GLN A 225 3.27 2.91 3.34
C GLN A 225 3.07 3.07 1.83
N LYS A 226 1.95 2.62 1.29
CA LYS A 226 1.58 2.77 -0.12
C LYS A 226 1.51 4.23 -0.57
N TRP A 227 1.15 5.17 0.31
CA TRP A 227 1.16 6.59 -0.01
C TRP A 227 2.60 7.09 -0.24
N ILE A 228 3.54 6.64 0.59
CA ILE A 228 4.96 6.98 0.39
C ILE A 228 5.46 6.44 -0.94
N TRP A 229 5.05 5.23 -1.33
CA TRP A 229 5.49 4.59 -2.57
C TRP A 229 5.08 5.39 -3.81
N SER A 230 3.77 5.58 -4.00
CA SER A 230 3.21 6.08 -5.26
C SER A 230 2.90 7.57 -5.20
N PRO A 231 1.97 8.07 -4.37
CA PRO A 231 1.64 9.49 -4.31
C PRO A 231 2.84 10.39 -4.00
N PHE A 232 3.71 9.97 -3.10
CA PHE A 232 4.81 10.80 -2.63
C PHE A 232 6.09 10.58 -3.45
N LEU A 233 6.72 9.40 -3.36
CA LEU A 233 8.03 9.17 -3.97
C LEU A 233 8.00 9.04 -5.48
N ALA A 234 7.16 8.14 -6.01
CA ALA A 234 7.22 7.81 -7.42
C ALA A 234 6.80 9.00 -8.30
N ILE A 235 5.81 9.77 -7.89
CA ILE A 235 5.32 10.90 -8.65
C ILE A 235 6.28 12.08 -8.53
N LEU A 236 6.56 12.54 -7.30
CA LEU A 236 7.41 13.73 -7.11
C LEU A 236 8.84 13.48 -7.58
N GLY A 237 9.40 12.31 -7.31
CA GLY A 237 10.77 11.96 -7.73
C GLY A 237 10.95 11.83 -9.23
N SER A 238 9.85 11.69 -9.98
CA SER A 238 9.85 11.65 -11.46
C SER A 238 9.57 13.01 -12.11
N GLY A 239 9.30 14.06 -11.34
CA GLY A 239 8.92 15.38 -11.87
C GLY A 239 7.52 15.43 -12.48
N ALA A 240 6.66 14.51 -12.10
CA ALA A 240 5.25 14.48 -12.48
C ALA A 240 4.39 15.27 -11.49
N THR A 241 3.13 15.49 -11.84
CA THR A 241 2.16 16.20 -11.01
C THR A 241 1.25 15.19 -10.31
N ALA A 242 1.22 15.19 -8.97
CA ALA A 242 0.30 14.37 -8.22
C ALA A 242 -1.08 15.01 -8.15
N PHE A 243 -2.10 14.28 -8.58
CA PHE A 243 -3.48 14.67 -8.35
C PHE A 243 -3.94 14.23 -6.96
N VAL A 244 -4.48 15.13 -6.17
CA VAL A 244 -4.91 14.90 -4.79
C VAL A 244 -6.38 15.26 -4.66
N TYR A 245 -7.22 14.26 -4.51
CA TYR A 245 -8.66 14.43 -4.26
C TYR A 245 -8.94 14.34 -2.76
N LYS A 246 -9.56 15.37 -2.19
CA LYS A 246 -9.88 15.45 -0.75
C LYS A 246 -11.21 14.79 -0.39
N GLY A 247 -12.03 14.44 -1.39
CA GLY A 247 -13.30 13.79 -1.19
C GLY A 247 -13.20 12.29 -0.86
N LYS A 248 -14.34 11.69 -0.60
CA LYS A 248 -14.48 10.26 -0.39
C LYS A 248 -14.51 9.52 -1.73
N PHE A 249 -14.18 8.23 -1.70
CA PHE A 249 -14.30 7.38 -2.86
C PHE A 249 -15.76 7.27 -3.30
N ASP A 250 -15.99 7.58 -4.56
CA ASP A 250 -17.21 7.27 -5.33
C ASP A 250 -16.81 6.93 -6.76
N ALA A 251 -17.29 5.81 -7.30
CA ALA A 251 -16.83 5.27 -8.57
C ALA A 251 -17.10 6.20 -9.76
N ALA A 252 -18.30 6.81 -9.80
CA ALA A 252 -18.69 7.73 -10.87
C ALA A 252 -17.90 9.05 -10.78
N THR A 253 -17.72 9.57 -9.58
CA THR A 253 -16.89 10.75 -9.31
C THR A 253 -15.45 10.51 -9.76
N TYR A 254 -14.88 9.34 -9.46
CA TYR A 254 -13.50 9.03 -9.88
C TYR A 254 -13.35 9.05 -11.39
N LEU A 255 -14.25 8.39 -12.13
CA LEU A 255 -14.21 8.39 -13.59
C LEU A 255 -14.40 9.80 -14.18
N THR A 256 -15.32 10.59 -13.62
CA THR A 256 -15.50 12.01 -14.00
C THR A 256 -14.23 12.84 -13.79
N LEU A 257 -13.51 12.61 -12.68
CA LEU A 257 -12.26 13.33 -12.40
C LEU A 257 -11.12 12.90 -13.34
N LEU A 258 -11.02 11.60 -13.67
CA LEU A 258 -10.06 11.10 -14.65
C LEU A 258 -10.26 11.79 -16.03
N GLU A 259 -11.51 11.90 -16.46
CA GLU A 259 -11.88 12.58 -17.69
C GLU A 259 -11.60 14.10 -17.62
N LYS A 260 -12.09 14.76 -16.55
CA LYS A 260 -11.99 16.22 -16.36
C LYS A 260 -10.54 16.71 -16.37
N PHE A 261 -9.65 16.02 -15.68
CA PHE A 261 -8.26 16.43 -15.52
C PHE A 261 -7.31 15.77 -16.52
N LYS A 262 -7.83 14.98 -17.46
CA LYS A 262 -7.04 14.29 -18.50
C LYS A 262 -5.80 13.60 -17.92
N MET A 263 -6.01 12.82 -16.86
CA MET A 263 -4.92 12.14 -16.16
C MET A 263 -4.24 11.11 -17.04
N ASN A 264 -2.94 10.90 -16.83
CA ASN A 264 -2.13 9.99 -17.64
C ASN A 264 -1.96 8.61 -16.97
N ILE A 265 -1.99 8.56 -15.64
CA ILE A 265 -1.76 7.34 -14.87
C ILE A 265 -2.75 7.26 -13.72
N LEU A 266 -3.36 6.09 -13.56
CA LEU A 266 -4.19 5.75 -12.40
C LEU A 266 -3.54 4.59 -11.62
N CYS A 267 -3.28 4.82 -10.33
CA CYS A 267 -2.85 3.80 -9.39
C CYS A 267 -3.84 3.72 -8.23
N CYS A 268 -4.71 2.74 -8.23
CA CYS A 268 -5.68 2.55 -7.16
C CYS A 268 -5.80 1.09 -6.72
N THR A 269 -6.57 0.86 -5.66
CA THR A 269 -6.73 -0.49 -5.10
C THR A 269 -7.61 -1.37 -5.99
N PRO A 270 -7.49 -2.71 -5.93
CA PRO A 270 -8.39 -3.61 -6.60
C PRO A 270 -9.86 -3.36 -6.25
N THR A 271 -10.13 -2.99 -5.01
CA THR A 271 -11.48 -2.64 -4.55
C THR A 271 -12.05 -1.43 -5.28
N GLU A 272 -11.28 -0.34 -5.45
CA GLU A 272 -11.71 0.84 -6.21
C GLU A 272 -11.98 0.49 -7.68
N TYR A 273 -11.11 -0.31 -8.31
CA TYR A 273 -11.32 -0.80 -9.68
C TYR A 273 -12.59 -1.66 -9.81
N ARG A 274 -12.87 -2.53 -8.83
CA ARG A 274 -14.10 -3.35 -8.84
C ARG A 274 -15.35 -2.48 -8.82
N PHE A 275 -15.39 -1.46 -7.98
CA PHE A 275 -16.54 -0.54 -7.94
C PHE A 275 -16.71 0.26 -9.22
N MET A 276 -15.62 0.73 -9.83
CA MET A 276 -15.69 1.40 -11.13
C MET A 276 -16.18 0.43 -12.23
N ALA A 277 -15.63 -0.80 -12.28
CA ALA A 277 -16.02 -1.82 -13.26
C ALA A 277 -17.49 -2.25 -13.14
N ALA A 278 -18.09 -2.10 -11.96
CA ALA A 278 -19.50 -2.47 -11.69
C ALA A 278 -20.52 -1.42 -12.15
N LEU A 279 -20.10 -0.26 -12.66
CA LEU A 279 -21.02 0.74 -13.18
C LEU A 279 -21.65 0.29 -14.50
N ASP A 280 -22.97 0.42 -14.60
CA ASP A 280 -23.72 0.05 -15.84
C ASP A 280 -23.37 0.94 -17.03
N ASN A 281 -23.04 2.21 -16.75
CA ASN A 281 -22.71 3.23 -17.76
C ASN A 281 -21.21 3.50 -17.92
N LEU A 282 -20.36 2.51 -17.59
CA LEU A 282 -18.89 2.66 -17.63
C LEU A 282 -18.35 3.19 -18.97
N GLN A 283 -18.96 2.78 -20.08
CA GLN A 283 -18.58 3.19 -21.44
C GLN A 283 -18.87 4.66 -21.78
N GLU A 284 -19.59 5.40 -20.93
CA GLU A 284 -19.91 6.81 -21.16
C GLU A 284 -18.76 7.75 -20.77
N TYR A 285 -17.78 7.26 -20.02
CA TYR A 285 -16.64 8.06 -19.56
C TYR A 285 -15.48 8.04 -20.56
N ASP A 286 -14.91 9.20 -20.85
CA ASP A 286 -13.70 9.33 -21.68
C ASP A 286 -12.44 9.36 -20.81
N ILE A 287 -11.86 8.19 -20.58
CA ILE A 287 -10.57 8.08 -19.90
C ILE A 287 -9.41 7.77 -20.87
N SER A 288 -9.55 8.13 -22.14
CA SER A 288 -8.53 7.87 -23.18
C SER A 288 -7.17 8.52 -22.94
N SER A 289 -7.10 9.52 -22.05
CA SER A 289 -5.83 10.12 -21.60
C SER A 289 -5.01 9.19 -20.70
N ILE A 290 -5.63 8.18 -20.06
CA ILE A 290 -4.95 7.20 -19.23
C ILE A 290 -4.16 6.23 -20.11
N ARG A 291 -2.83 6.32 -20.04
CA ARG A 291 -1.94 5.36 -20.72
C ARG A 291 -1.45 4.23 -19.82
N GLN A 292 -1.55 4.39 -18.50
CA GLN A 292 -1.16 3.38 -17.53
C GLN A 292 -2.20 3.27 -16.40
N ALA A 293 -2.66 2.05 -16.16
CA ALA A 293 -3.53 1.72 -15.04
C ALA A 293 -2.88 0.58 -14.24
N VAL A 294 -2.68 0.80 -12.95
CA VAL A 294 -2.00 -0.18 -12.09
C VAL A 294 -2.73 -0.37 -10.76
N SER A 295 -2.60 -1.56 -10.21
CA SER A 295 -3.18 -1.92 -8.92
C SER A 295 -2.19 -2.71 -8.07
N ALA A 296 -2.23 -2.53 -6.77
CA ALA A 296 -1.45 -3.33 -5.82
C ALA A 296 -2.07 -3.29 -4.41
N GLY A 297 -1.69 -4.26 -3.59
CA GLY A 297 -2.08 -4.35 -2.19
C GLY A 297 -3.04 -5.50 -1.88
N GLU A 298 -3.77 -5.96 -2.88
CA GLU A 298 -4.61 -7.16 -2.88
C GLU A 298 -4.49 -7.80 -4.26
N PRO A 299 -4.82 -9.09 -4.43
CA PRO A 299 -4.90 -9.68 -5.75
C PRO A 299 -5.97 -9.00 -6.62
N LEU A 300 -5.63 -8.75 -7.87
CA LEU A 300 -6.52 -8.12 -8.83
C LEU A 300 -7.34 -9.19 -9.57
N ASN A 301 -8.68 -9.07 -9.51
CA ASN A 301 -9.59 -10.02 -10.16
C ASN A 301 -9.52 -9.96 -11.68
N SER A 302 -9.54 -11.11 -12.31
CA SER A 302 -9.48 -11.27 -13.77
C SER A 302 -10.62 -10.55 -14.50
N GLU A 303 -11.82 -10.50 -13.94
CA GLU A 303 -12.97 -9.82 -14.50
C GLU A 303 -12.81 -8.31 -14.59
N VAL A 304 -12.20 -7.70 -13.56
CA VAL A 304 -11.89 -6.26 -13.56
C VAL A 304 -10.92 -5.93 -14.70
N ILE A 305 -9.84 -6.72 -14.83
CA ILE A 305 -8.86 -6.54 -15.90
C ILE A 305 -9.55 -6.61 -17.26
N LYS A 306 -10.38 -7.65 -17.49
CA LYS A 306 -11.11 -7.85 -18.71
C LYS A 306 -12.09 -6.70 -19.00
N LYS A 307 -12.87 -6.26 -18.00
CA LYS A 307 -13.86 -5.19 -18.17
C LYS A 307 -13.21 -3.87 -18.61
N PHE A 308 -12.07 -3.48 -18.01
CA PHE A 308 -11.34 -2.28 -18.41
C PHE A 308 -10.69 -2.43 -19.81
N ALA A 309 -10.17 -3.61 -20.13
CA ALA A 309 -9.60 -3.89 -21.45
C ALA A 309 -10.68 -3.83 -22.55
N ASP A 310 -11.84 -4.43 -22.32
CA ASP A 310 -12.95 -4.46 -23.29
C ASP A 310 -13.60 -3.07 -23.47
N THR A 311 -13.73 -2.29 -22.38
CA THR A 311 -14.43 -0.99 -22.42
C THR A 311 -13.52 0.15 -22.89
N PHE A 312 -12.29 0.20 -22.38
CA PHE A 312 -11.39 1.35 -22.58
C PHE A 312 -10.12 1.01 -23.37
N HIS A 313 -9.95 -0.24 -23.79
CA HIS A 313 -8.68 -0.76 -24.35
C HIS A 313 -7.48 -0.51 -23.41
N LEU A 314 -7.75 -0.50 -22.12
CA LEU A 314 -6.80 -0.19 -21.06
C LEU A 314 -6.51 -1.43 -20.21
N GLN A 315 -5.26 -1.89 -20.24
CA GLN A 315 -4.78 -3.01 -19.42
C GLN A 315 -4.53 -2.54 -17.99
N VAL A 316 -5.32 -3.00 -17.03
CA VAL A 316 -4.99 -2.82 -15.60
C VAL A 316 -3.93 -3.85 -15.21
N ARG A 317 -2.77 -3.37 -14.77
CA ARG A 317 -1.60 -4.20 -14.45
C ARG A 317 -1.45 -4.40 -12.94
N ASP A 318 -1.19 -5.62 -12.53
CA ASP A 318 -1.00 -5.98 -11.11
C ASP A 318 0.42 -5.73 -10.64
N GLY A 319 0.56 -5.57 -9.31
CA GLY A 319 1.83 -5.43 -8.65
C GLY A 319 1.79 -5.90 -7.20
N TYR A 320 2.78 -6.66 -6.81
CA TYR A 320 2.95 -7.26 -5.48
C TYR A 320 4.15 -6.68 -4.75
N GLY A 321 3.96 -6.42 -3.48
CA GLY A 321 4.98 -5.99 -2.53
C GLY A 321 4.39 -5.83 -1.14
N GLN A 322 5.25 -5.58 -0.17
CA GLN A 322 4.90 -5.48 1.24
C GLN A 322 5.47 -4.22 1.88
N THR A 323 5.01 -3.90 3.08
CA THR A 323 5.54 -2.77 3.86
C THR A 323 7.04 -2.93 4.12
N GLU A 324 7.51 -4.14 4.32
CA GLU A 324 8.90 -4.49 4.61
C GLU A 324 9.85 -4.33 3.41
N ASN A 325 9.32 -4.13 2.22
CA ASN A 325 10.12 -4.05 1.00
C ASN A 325 9.59 -2.96 0.04
N THR A 326 9.48 -3.27 -1.22
CA THR A 326 9.00 -2.41 -2.30
C THR A 326 8.05 -3.19 -3.18
N LEU A 327 7.70 -2.66 -4.35
CA LEU A 327 7.13 -3.48 -5.42
C LEU A 327 8.15 -4.54 -5.85
N LEU A 328 7.90 -5.78 -5.51
CA LEU A 328 8.81 -6.91 -5.75
C LEU A 328 8.57 -7.60 -7.09
N VAL A 329 7.29 -7.80 -7.39
CA VAL A 329 6.81 -8.49 -8.59
C VAL A 329 5.71 -7.65 -9.22
N GLY A 330 5.67 -7.56 -10.53
CA GLY A 330 4.62 -6.81 -11.22
C GLY A 330 4.60 -7.08 -12.72
N THR A 331 3.50 -6.74 -13.34
CA THR A 331 3.41 -6.61 -14.80
C THR A 331 3.98 -5.26 -15.19
N MET A 332 5.21 -5.25 -15.71
CA MET A 332 5.92 -4.02 -16.05
C MET A 332 5.38 -3.38 -17.33
N VAL A 333 5.73 -2.11 -17.54
CA VAL A 333 5.47 -1.39 -18.80
C VAL A 333 6.05 -2.18 -19.98
N GLY A 334 5.24 -2.42 -21.00
CA GLY A 334 5.64 -3.17 -22.20
C GLY A 334 5.74 -4.68 -22.02
N MET A 335 5.44 -5.21 -20.83
CA MET A 335 5.36 -6.65 -20.60
C MET A 335 4.00 -7.18 -21.05
N GLU A 336 3.99 -8.36 -21.66
CA GLU A 336 2.75 -9.10 -21.89
C GLU A 336 2.06 -9.39 -20.55
N ALA A 337 0.81 -8.96 -20.40
CA ALA A 337 0.04 -9.22 -19.20
C ALA A 337 -0.62 -10.60 -19.27
N ARG A 338 -0.40 -11.41 -18.25
CA ARG A 338 -1.09 -12.71 -18.06
C ARG A 338 -2.11 -12.57 -16.96
N VAL A 339 -3.38 -12.67 -17.33
CA VAL A 339 -4.48 -12.51 -16.37
C VAL A 339 -4.36 -13.53 -15.24
N GLY A 340 -4.38 -13.05 -13.98
CA GLY A 340 -4.19 -13.86 -12.79
C GLY A 340 -2.74 -14.01 -12.32
N SER A 341 -1.75 -13.62 -13.14
CA SER A 341 -0.36 -13.56 -12.71
C SER A 341 -0.03 -12.20 -12.09
N MET A 342 0.82 -12.20 -11.06
CA MET A 342 1.40 -10.98 -10.50
C MET A 342 2.43 -10.32 -11.43
N GLY A 343 2.90 -11.01 -12.49
CA GLY A 343 3.99 -10.56 -13.37
C GLY A 343 5.33 -11.19 -13.02
N LYS A 344 6.41 -10.43 -13.18
CA LYS A 344 7.80 -10.88 -12.95
C LYS A 344 8.49 -10.00 -11.91
N PRO A 345 9.63 -10.45 -11.33
CA PRO A 345 10.44 -9.62 -10.44
C PRO A 345 10.77 -8.26 -11.07
N THR A 346 10.66 -7.20 -10.26
CA THR A 346 10.99 -5.84 -10.70
C THR A 346 12.49 -5.72 -10.99
N PRO A 347 12.88 -4.92 -11.99
CA PRO A 347 14.27 -4.80 -12.39
C PRO A 347 15.20 -4.41 -11.23
N GLY A 348 16.29 -5.16 -11.05
CA GLY A 348 17.29 -4.93 -10.01
C GLY A 348 17.00 -5.57 -8.66
N ASN A 349 15.78 -6.01 -8.39
CA ASN A 349 15.42 -6.78 -7.20
C ASN A 349 15.64 -8.28 -7.46
N THR A 350 16.18 -8.97 -6.46
CA THR A 350 16.37 -10.43 -6.50
C THR A 350 15.24 -11.07 -5.71
N VAL A 351 14.27 -11.62 -6.42
CA VAL A 351 13.10 -12.30 -5.86
C VAL A 351 13.01 -13.71 -6.44
N GLU A 352 12.78 -14.71 -5.59
CA GLU A 352 12.71 -16.11 -5.97
C GLU A 352 11.57 -16.84 -5.23
N ILE A 353 11.20 -18.01 -5.70
CA ILE A 353 10.32 -18.95 -5.01
C ILE A 353 11.21 -20.03 -4.42
N ILE A 354 11.16 -20.22 -3.12
CA ILE A 354 12.05 -21.16 -2.40
C ILE A 354 11.29 -22.17 -1.54
N ASP A 355 11.96 -23.27 -1.27
CA ASP A 355 11.48 -24.31 -0.35
C ASP A 355 11.80 -24.00 1.13
N ASP A 356 11.52 -24.95 2.02
CA ASP A 356 11.79 -24.85 3.46
C ASP A 356 13.29 -24.82 3.80
N PHE A 357 14.16 -25.20 2.88
CA PHE A 357 15.62 -25.20 3.05
C PHE A 357 16.28 -23.93 2.51
N GLY A 358 15.53 -23.08 1.79
CA GLY A 358 16.02 -21.84 1.17
C GLY A 358 16.53 -22.05 -0.26
N GLU A 359 16.26 -23.20 -0.87
CA GLU A 359 16.64 -23.49 -2.25
C GLU A 359 15.51 -23.17 -3.22
N PRO A 360 15.82 -22.66 -4.43
CA PRO A 360 14.80 -22.40 -5.45
C PRO A 360 14.05 -23.68 -5.84
N VAL A 361 12.71 -23.59 -5.86
CA VAL A 361 11.85 -24.71 -6.27
C VAL A 361 11.83 -24.90 -7.80
N ALA A 362 11.38 -26.06 -8.26
CA ALA A 362 11.21 -26.32 -9.68
C ALA A 362 10.09 -25.44 -10.29
N ILE A 363 10.14 -25.27 -11.62
CA ILE A 363 9.11 -24.54 -12.38
C ILE A 363 7.75 -25.22 -12.15
N GLY A 364 6.73 -24.43 -11.79
CA GLY A 364 5.38 -24.88 -11.48
C GLY A 364 5.20 -25.41 -10.05
N GLU A 365 6.26 -25.51 -9.27
CA GLU A 365 6.19 -25.92 -7.87
C GLU A 365 5.93 -24.71 -6.96
N VAL A 366 5.07 -24.91 -5.94
CA VAL A 366 4.67 -23.86 -4.99
C VAL A 366 5.67 -23.78 -3.85
N GLY A 367 6.20 -22.59 -3.61
CA GLY A 367 7.10 -22.29 -2.50
C GLY A 367 6.82 -20.93 -1.88
N ASP A 368 7.71 -20.51 -0.99
CA ASP A 368 7.65 -19.18 -0.36
C ASP A 368 8.23 -18.12 -1.29
N ILE A 369 7.54 -16.98 -1.44
CA ILE A 369 8.12 -15.81 -2.10
C ILE A 369 9.22 -15.26 -1.19
N ALA A 370 10.43 -15.19 -1.71
CA ALA A 370 11.62 -14.78 -0.97
C ALA A 370 12.36 -13.65 -1.67
N VAL A 371 12.92 -12.74 -0.87
CA VAL A 371 13.70 -11.59 -1.33
C VAL A 371 15.12 -11.69 -0.80
N HIS A 372 16.11 -11.63 -1.69
CA HIS A 372 17.50 -11.71 -1.26
C HIS A 372 17.86 -10.53 -0.34
N ARG A 373 18.52 -10.79 0.81
CA ARG A 373 18.80 -9.81 1.87
C ARG A 373 19.61 -8.58 1.43
N GLU A 374 20.36 -8.71 0.34
CA GLU A 374 21.11 -7.58 -0.22
C GLU A 374 20.28 -6.71 -1.18
N THR A 375 18.97 -6.96 -1.32
CA THR A 375 18.08 -6.11 -2.12
C THR A 375 17.98 -4.73 -1.47
N PRO A 376 18.42 -3.65 -2.17
CA PRO A 376 18.51 -2.31 -1.56
C PRO A 376 17.18 -1.75 -1.07
N ALA A 377 16.06 -2.20 -1.66
CA ALA A 377 14.71 -1.80 -1.28
C ALA A 377 14.07 -2.71 -0.20
N LEU A 378 14.85 -3.57 0.45
CA LEU A 378 14.40 -4.32 1.61
C LEU A 378 14.57 -3.46 2.88
N PHE A 379 13.65 -3.60 3.85
CA PHE A 379 13.76 -2.94 5.15
C PHE A 379 15.04 -3.37 5.89
N LYS A 380 15.48 -2.58 6.86
CA LYS A 380 16.70 -2.93 7.63
C LYS A 380 16.41 -3.95 8.72
N ARG A 381 15.35 -3.75 9.46
CA ARG A 381 14.90 -4.59 10.60
C ARG A 381 13.53 -4.15 11.07
N TYR A 382 12.95 -4.91 11.97
CA TYR A 382 11.89 -4.40 12.83
C TYR A 382 12.51 -3.60 13.99
N LEU A 383 11.93 -2.44 14.27
CA LEU A 383 12.39 -1.57 15.35
C LEU A 383 12.27 -2.31 16.70
N ASN A 384 13.33 -2.28 17.49
CA ASN A 384 13.39 -2.89 18.83
C ASN A 384 13.03 -4.38 18.90
N ASP A 385 13.01 -5.09 17.75
CA ASP A 385 12.62 -6.51 17.70
C ASP A 385 13.60 -7.32 16.81
N PRO A 386 14.83 -7.57 17.29
CA PRO A 386 15.83 -8.33 16.55
C PRO A 386 15.45 -9.80 16.39
N GLU A 387 14.74 -10.38 17.36
CA GLU A 387 14.29 -11.77 17.32
C GLU A 387 13.32 -11.98 16.16
N ARG A 388 12.25 -11.16 16.10
CA ARG A 388 11.29 -11.22 14.99
C ARG A 388 11.95 -10.89 13.66
N THR A 389 12.94 -9.98 13.63
CA THR A 389 13.70 -9.69 12.41
C THR A 389 14.41 -10.95 11.91
N ASN A 390 15.11 -11.66 12.80
CA ASN A 390 15.86 -12.86 12.43
C ASN A 390 14.93 -14.00 11.97
N LEU A 391 13.78 -14.17 12.61
CA LEU A 391 12.78 -15.17 12.23
C LEU A 391 12.21 -14.99 10.80
N GLN A 392 12.31 -13.78 10.23
CA GLN A 392 11.88 -13.54 8.86
C GLN A 392 12.92 -13.95 7.80
N PHE A 393 14.10 -14.40 8.22
CA PHE A 393 15.16 -14.79 7.29
C PHE A 393 15.41 -16.29 7.33
N ARG A 394 15.56 -16.87 6.15
CA ARG A 394 16.03 -18.25 5.91
C ARG A 394 17.31 -18.14 5.09
N GLY A 395 18.46 -18.30 5.74
CA GLY A 395 19.76 -18.01 5.10
C GLY A 395 19.84 -16.57 4.58
N ASP A 396 20.07 -16.41 3.29
CA ASP A 396 20.17 -15.11 2.64
C ASP A 396 18.82 -14.56 2.14
N TRP A 397 17.71 -15.23 2.47
CA TRP A 397 16.40 -14.88 1.99
C TRP A 397 15.50 -14.32 3.08
N TYR A 398 14.93 -13.13 2.85
CA TYR A 398 13.78 -12.63 3.58
C TYR A 398 12.52 -13.34 3.08
N ILE A 399 11.75 -13.94 3.98
CA ILE A 399 10.53 -14.68 3.68
C ILE A 399 9.33 -13.75 3.82
N THR A 400 8.58 -13.58 2.74
CA THR A 400 7.42 -12.68 2.73
C THR A 400 6.22 -13.21 3.52
N GLY A 401 6.16 -14.54 3.70
CA GLY A 401 5.00 -15.25 4.24
C GLY A 401 3.89 -15.46 3.21
N ASP A 402 4.11 -15.06 1.98
CA ASP A 402 3.21 -15.31 0.84
C ASP A 402 3.78 -16.43 -0.02
N ARG A 403 2.91 -17.26 -0.60
CA ARG A 403 3.28 -18.41 -1.43
C ARG A 403 2.86 -18.21 -2.88
N ALA A 404 3.69 -18.67 -3.78
CA ALA A 404 3.47 -18.61 -5.22
C ALA A 404 4.18 -19.77 -5.93
N TYR A 405 3.89 -19.93 -7.22
CA TYR A 405 4.74 -20.70 -8.14
C TYR A 405 5.20 -19.80 -9.29
N LYS A 406 6.27 -20.24 -9.97
CA LYS A 406 6.83 -19.57 -11.13
C LYS A 406 6.63 -20.45 -12.36
N ASP A 407 6.07 -19.90 -13.46
CA ASP A 407 5.92 -20.62 -14.71
C ASP A 407 7.23 -20.63 -15.55
N ALA A 408 7.22 -21.37 -16.65
CA ALA A 408 8.38 -21.54 -17.54
C ALA A 408 8.89 -20.21 -18.15
N ASP A 409 8.03 -19.21 -18.24
CA ASP A 409 8.38 -17.89 -18.76
C ASP A 409 8.77 -16.90 -17.66
N GLY A 410 8.79 -17.35 -16.38
CA GLY A 410 9.21 -16.59 -15.21
C GLY A 410 8.13 -15.68 -14.62
N TYR A 411 6.86 -15.88 -14.96
CA TYR A 411 5.76 -15.20 -14.30
C TYR A 411 5.44 -15.87 -12.96
N PHE A 412 5.13 -15.02 -11.97
CA PHE A 412 4.76 -15.44 -10.62
C PHE A 412 3.25 -15.51 -10.49
N TRP A 413 2.74 -16.60 -9.91
CA TRP A 413 1.32 -16.88 -9.72
C TRP A 413 1.06 -17.01 -8.24
N PHE A 414 0.24 -16.13 -7.69
CA PHE A 414 -0.06 -16.06 -6.26
C PHE A 414 -0.98 -17.21 -5.83
N GLU A 415 -0.57 -17.97 -4.81
CA GLU A 415 -1.37 -19.07 -4.25
C GLU A 415 -2.07 -18.67 -2.94
N GLY A 416 -1.48 -17.77 -2.16
CA GLY A 416 -2.04 -17.31 -0.90
C GLY A 416 -0.98 -16.94 0.12
N ARG A 417 -1.45 -16.53 1.29
CA ARG A 417 -0.56 -16.41 2.43
C ARG A 417 -0.26 -17.79 2.99
N GLY A 418 0.96 -18.00 3.49
CA GLY A 418 1.35 -19.26 4.11
C GLY A 418 0.43 -19.68 5.26
N ASP A 419 -0.07 -18.70 6.04
CA ASP A 419 -1.03 -18.87 7.13
C ASP A 419 -2.51 -18.98 6.66
N ASP A 420 -2.83 -18.63 5.41
CA ASP A 420 -4.17 -18.68 4.83
C ASP A 420 -4.38 -19.88 3.88
N VAL A 421 -3.31 -20.50 3.42
CA VAL A 421 -3.37 -21.70 2.56
C VAL A 421 -4.19 -22.79 3.25
N ILE A 422 -5.07 -23.42 2.50
CA ILE A 422 -5.99 -24.46 2.98
C ILE A 422 -5.39 -25.83 2.67
N ILE A 423 -5.03 -26.58 3.70
CA ILE A 423 -4.61 -27.98 3.54
C ILE A 423 -5.84 -28.86 3.80
N SER A 424 -6.38 -29.45 2.73
CA SER A 424 -7.57 -30.32 2.77
C SER A 424 -7.26 -31.67 2.17
N SER A 425 -7.32 -32.74 2.98
CA SER A 425 -7.02 -34.12 2.55
C SER A 425 -5.67 -34.25 1.82
N GLY A 426 -4.64 -33.52 2.25
CA GLY A 426 -3.30 -33.51 1.64
C GLY A 426 -3.14 -32.59 0.41
N TYR A 427 -4.22 -31.96 -0.06
CA TYR A 427 -4.14 -30.96 -1.12
C TYR A 427 -3.90 -29.57 -0.55
N THR A 428 -3.00 -28.84 -1.16
CA THR A 428 -2.75 -27.41 -0.89
C THR A 428 -3.65 -26.57 -1.80
N ILE A 429 -4.49 -25.71 -1.21
CA ILE A 429 -5.47 -24.91 -1.95
C ILE A 429 -5.30 -23.46 -1.56
N GLY A 430 -5.03 -22.60 -2.54
CA GLY A 430 -5.00 -21.15 -2.38
C GLY A 430 -6.42 -20.59 -2.24
N PRO A 431 -6.73 -19.82 -1.21
CA PRO A 431 -8.07 -19.25 -1.06
C PRO A 431 -8.42 -18.31 -2.22
N PHE A 432 -7.45 -17.57 -2.74
CA PHE A 432 -7.68 -16.58 -3.79
C PHE A 432 -8.20 -17.19 -5.10
N GLU A 433 -7.69 -18.32 -5.54
CA GLU A 433 -8.16 -18.95 -6.78
C GLU A 433 -9.63 -19.41 -6.69
N VAL A 434 -10.06 -19.81 -5.47
CA VAL A 434 -11.46 -20.15 -5.21
C VAL A 434 -12.32 -18.89 -5.16
N GLU A 435 -11.82 -17.82 -4.54
CA GLU A 435 -12.47 -16.51 -4.52
C GLU A 435 -12.63 -15.94 -5.94
N ASP A 436 -11.58 -15.98 -6.75
CA ASP A 436 -11.62 -15.50 -8.14
C ASP A 436 -12.62 -16.31 -9.00
N ALA A 437 -12.69 -17.62 -8.81
CA ALA A 437 -13.67 -18.45 -9.48
C ALA A 437 -15.11 -18.09 -9.05
N LEU A 438 -15.36 -17.91 -7.74
CA LEU A 438 -16.68 -17.53 -7.24
C LEU A 438 -17.10 -16.13 -7.69
N MET A 439 -16.18 -15.17 -7.74
CA MET A 439 -16.46 -13.80 -8.20
C MET A 439 -16.91 -13.73 -9.67
N LYS A 440 -16.59 -14.72 -10.49
CA LYS A 440 -17.07 -14.83 -11.89
C LYS A 440 -18.54 -15.22 -12.00
N HIS A 441 -19.17 -15.64 -10.90
CA HIS A 441 -20.59 -15.97 -10.93
C HIS A 441 -21.45 -14.71 -10.70
N PRO A 442 -22.47 -14.43 -11.54
CA PRO A 442 -23.21 -13.16 -11.55
C PRO A 442 -23.99 -12.87 -10.27
N THR A 443 -24.24 -13.90 -9.43
CA THR A 443 -24.93 -13.72 -8.14
C THR A 443 -24.02 -13.31 -7.00
N VAL A 444 -22.69 -13.37 -7.18
CA VAL A 444 -21.70 -13.08 -6.14
C VAL A 444 -21.28 -11.62 -6.19
N LYS A 445 -21.43 -10.91 -5.09
CA LYS A 445 -20.96 -9.53 -4.93
C LYS A 445 -19.56 -9.46 -4.32
N GLU A 446 -19.32 -10.25 -3.27
CA GLU A 446 -18.06 -10.31 -2.56
C GLU A 446 -17.91 -11.69 -1.90
N VAL A 447 -16.67 -12.16 -1.76
CA VAL A 447 -16.40 -13.48 -1.17
C VAL A 447 -15.12 -13.48 -0.36
N ALA A 448 -15.11 -14.28 0.70
CA ALA A 448 -13.90 -14.64 1.45
C ALA A 448 -13.85 -16.16 1.63
N VAL A 449 -12.70 -16.74 1.37
CA VAL A 449 -12.48 -18.18 1.49
C VAL A 449 -11.46 -18.46 2.60
N ILE A 450 -11.77 -19.42 3.47
CA ILE A 450 -10.90 -19.85 4.57
C ILE A 450 -10.85 -21.38 4.71
N ALA A 451 -9.85 -21.86 5.45
CA ALA A 451 -9.87 -23.20 6.02
C ALA A 451 -10.90 -23.26 7.15
N SER A 452 -11.82 -24.20 7.09
CA SER A 452 -12.75 -24.54 8.20
C SER A 452 -12.42 -25.94 8.72
N PRO A 453 -12.28 -26.14 10.05
CA PRO A 453 -11.93 -27.45 10.61
C PRO A 453 -12.94 -28.55 10.20
N ASP A 454 -12.42 -29.72 9.85
CA ASP A 454 -13.21 -30.90 9.47
C ASP A 454 -12.60 -32.17 10.07
N ARG A 455 -13.43 -33.02 10.67
CA ARG A 455 -12.96 -34.22 11.39
C ARG A 455 -12.31 -35.28 10.48
N VAL A 456 -12.70 -35.32 9.21
CA VAL A 456 -12.23 -36.34 8.26
C VAL A 456 -11.07 -35.81 7.41
N ARG A 457 -11.12 -34.53 7.02
CA ARG A 457 -10.20 -33.92 6.05
C ARG A 457 -9.16 -33.00 6.68
N GLY A 458 -9.15 -32.86 8.01
CA GLY A 458 -8.39 -31.84 8.72
C GLY A 458 -9.00 -30.46 8.55
N ASN A 459 -9.09 -29.97 7.31
CA ASN A 459 -9.86 -28.78 6.95
C ASN A 459 -10.62 -29.01 5.65
N ILE A 460 -11.68 -28.20 5.47
CA ILE A 460 -12.39 -28.03 4.20
C ILE A 460 -12.27 -26.58 3.73
N VAL A 461 -12.46 -26.38 2.44
CA VAL A 461 -12.63 -25.05 1.86
C VAL A 461 -14.02 -24.55 2.22
N LYS A 462 -14.10 -23.41 2.92
CA LYS A 462 -15.35 -22.72 3.24
C LYS A 462 -15.35 -21.32 2.66
N ALA A 463 -16.44 -20.97 1.96
CA ALA A 463 -16.65 -19.65 1.39
C ALA A 463 -17.74 -18.87 2.17
N PHE A 464 -17.45 -17.63 2.52
CA PHE A 464 -18.42 -16.63 3.00
C PHE A 464 -18.73 -15.70 1.84
N ILE A 465 -20.01 -15.61 1.46
CA ILE A 465 -20.41 -14.94 0.22
C ILE A 465 -21.45 -13.86 0.53
N ILE A 466 -21.19 -12.64 0.07
CA ILE A 466 -22.18 -11.58 -0.03
C ILE A 466 -22.80 -11.69 -1.43
N LEU A 467 -24.11 -11.86 -1.49
CA LEU A 467 -24.84 -11.94 -2.77
C LEU A 467 -25.15 -10.55 -3.33
N GLN A 468 -25.40 -10.51 -4.64
CA GLN A 468 -25.92 -9.32 -5.31
C GLN A 468 -27.32 -8.96 -4.78
N TYR A 469 -27.67 -7.69 -4.92
CA TYR A 469 -28.98 -7.20 -4.46
C TYR A 469 -30.13 -7.96 -5.15
N GLY A 470 -31.12 -8.38 -4.34
CA GLY A 470 -32.28 -9.12 -4.84
C GLY A 470 -32.04 -10.62 -5.04
N VAL A 471 -30.84 -11.14 -4.82
CA VAL A 471 -30.55 -12.58 -4.89
C VAL A 471 -30.74 -13.21 -3.50
N ASN A 472 -31.53 -14.30 -3.44
CA ASN A 472 -31.71 -15.08 -2.21
C ASN A 472 -30.77 -16.28 -2.20
N GLY A 473 -30.08 -16.48 -1.07
CA GLY A 473 -29.23 -17.65 -0.86
C GLY A 473 -30.05 -18.86 -0.41
N ASP A 474 -29.98 -19.91 -1.21
CA ASP A 474 -30.61 -21.20 -0.88
C ASP A 474 -29.69 -22.37 -1.19
N GLN A 475 -30.11 -23.59 -0.89
CA GLN A 475 -29.32 -24.81 -1.13
C GLN A 475 -29.08 -25.05 -2.62
N GLY A 476 -30.00 -24.62 -3.50
CA GLY A 476 -29.83 -24.71 -4.95
C GLY A 476 -28.69 -23.82 -5.47
N LEU A 477 -28.62 -22.59 -4.95
CA LEU A 477 -27.56 -21.65 -5.29
C LEU A 477 -26.21 -22.15 -4.75
N ILE A 478 -26.14 -22.74 -3.55
CA ILE A 478 -24.92 -23.37 -3.03
C ILE A 478 -24.39 -24.41 -4.00
N GLN A 479 -25.25 -25.32 -4.46
CA GLN A 479 -24.85 -26.38 -5.42
C GLN A 479 -24.41 -25.78 -6.76
N THR A 480 -25.07 -24.73 -7.22
CA THR A 480 -24.72 -24.02 -8.45
C THR A 480 -23.32 -23.40 -8.35
N LEU A 481 -23.03 -22.69 -7.25
CA LEU A 481 -21.74 -22.06 -6.99
C LEU A 481 -20.62 -23.11 -6.86
N GLN A 482 -20.87 -24.23 -6.16
CA GLN A 482 -19.92 -25.32 -6.06
C GLN A 482 -19.59 -25.92 -7.43
N ASN A 483 -20.60 -26.15 -8.27
CA ASN A 483 -20.40 -26.67 -9.64
C ASN A 483 -19.68 -25.66 -10.53
N HIS A 484 -19.98 -24.38 -10.36
CA HIS A 484 -19.30 -23.30 -11.08
C HIS A 484 -17.80 -23.28 -10.76
N VAL A 485 -17.39 -23.37 -9.48
CA VAL A 485 -15.98 -23.46 -9.11
C VAL A 485 -15.33 -24.72 -9.68
N LYS A 486 -16.00 -25.89 -9.62
CA LYS A 486 -15.49 -27.14 -10.20
C LYS A 486 -15.26 -27.06 -11.72
N SER A 487 -16.02 -26.23 -12.43
CA SER A 487 -15.86 -26.04 -13.86
C SER A 487 -14.68 -25.14 -14.25
N LEU A 488 -14.25 -24.28 -13.31
CA LEU A 488 -13.19 -23.30 -13.53
C LEU A 488 -11.85 -23.66 -12.89
N THR A 489 -11.87 -24.54 -11.89
CA THR A 489 -10.68 -24.94 -11.12
C THR A 489 -10.58 -26.45 -11.01
N ALA A 490 -9.48 -26.95 -10.43
CA ALA A 490 -9.36 -28.39 -10.17
C ALA A 490 -10.50 -28.84 -9.20
N PRO A 491 -11.15 -30.00 -9.47
CA PRO A 491 -12.36 -30.43 -8.76
C PRO A 491 -12.23 -30.52 -7.23
N TYR A 492 -11.02 -30.70 -6.68
CA TYR A 492 -10.81 -30.76 -5.24
C TYR A 492 -10.82 -29.38 -4.55
N LYS A 493 -10.73 -28.28 -5.30
CA LYS A 493 -10.63 -26.90 -4.80
C LYS A 493 -11.98 -26.24 -4.46
N TYR A 494 -13.11 -26.81 -4.90
CA TYR A 494 -14.42 -26.21 -4.67
C TYR A 494 -14.75 -26.05 -3.19
N PRO A 495 -15.47 -24.99 -2.78
CA PRO A 495 -15.89 -24.81 -1.40
C PRO A 495 -16.92 -25.89 -0.99
N ARG A 496 -16.57 -26.67 0.02
CA ARG A 496 -17.45 -27.72 0.54
C ARG A 496 -18.54 -27.15 1.44
N ALA A 497 -18.27 -26.00 2.02
CA ALA A 497 -19.24 -25.22 2.78
C ALA A 497 -19.33 -23.81 2.21
N ILE A 498 -20.56 -23.31 2.08
CA ILE A 498 -20.85 -21.93 1.69
C ILE A 498 -21.79 -21.35 2.74
N GLU A 499 -21.44 -20.16 3.24
CA GLU A 499 -22.27 -19.37 4.15
C GLU A 499 -22.56 -18.01 3.51
N PHE A 500 -23.85 -17.69 3.33
CA PHE A 500 -24.25 -16.38 2.84
C PHE A 500 -24.28 -15.39 4.02
N VAL A 501 -23.60 -14.27 3.84
CA VAL A 501 -23.43 -13.23 4.87
C VAL A 501 -23.81 -11.86 4.31
N THR A 502 -24.15 -10.95 5.21
CA THR A 502 -24.46 -9.56 4.83
C THR A 502 -23.24 -8.67 4.77
N GLU A 503 -22.19 -9.03 5.52
CA GLU A 503 -20.94 -8.27 5.57
C GLU A 503 -19.74 -9.21 5.81
N LEU A 504 -18.56 -8.77 5.42
CA LEU A 504 -17.28 -9.43 5.71
C LEU A 504 -16.44 -8.54 6.62
N PRO A 505 -15.75 -9.09 7.62
CA PRO A 505 -14.86 -8.31 8.47
C PRO A 505 -13.70 -7.73 7.66
N LYS A 506 -13.46 -6.42 7.79
CA LYS A 506 -12.44 -5.70 7.02
C LYS A 506 -11.52 -4.90 7.93
N THR A 507 -10.30 -4.70 7.44
CA THR A 507 -9.38 -3.70 8.00
C THR A 507 -9.86 -2.30 7.63
N ALA A 508 -9.27 -1.30 8.27
CA ALA A 508 -9.48 0.11 7.91
C ALA A 508 -9.10 0.43 6.45
N SER A 509 -8.23 -0.37 5.83
CA SER A 509 -7.87 -0.26 4.41
C SER A 509 -8.78 -1.04 3.45
N GLY A 510 -9.86 -1.68 3.95
CA GLY A 510 -10.80 -2.45 3.15
C GLY A 510 -10.44 -3.93 2.96
N LYS A 511 -9.28 -4.39 3.43
CA LYS A 511 -8.84 -5.79 3.29
C LYS A 511 -9.64 -6.73 4.20
N ILE A 512 -10.02 -7.90 3.67
CA ILE A 512 -10.74 -8.93 4.42
C ILE A 512 -9.87 -9.48 5.55
N ARG A 513 -10.42 -9.53 6.76
CA ARG A 513 -9.76 -10.07 7.97
C ARG A 513 -10.05 -11.56 8.12
N ARG A 514 -9.40 -12.41 7.33
CA ARG A 514 -9.60 -13.88 7.36
C ARG A 514 -9.34 -14.50 8.72
N VAL A 515 -8.41 -13.95 9.50
CA VAL A 515 -8.13 -14.41 10.88
C VAL A 515 -9.39 -14.35 11.74
N GLU A 516 -10.19 -13.30 11.59
CA GLU A 516 -11.44 -13.14 12.35
C GLU A 516 -12.49 -14.19 11.95
N LEU A 517 -12.64 -14.45 10.65
CA LEU A 517 -13.50 -15.51 10.14
C LEU A 517 -13.03 -16.90 10.62
N LYS A 518 -11.73 -17.18 10.57
CA LYS A 518 -11.15 -18.44 11.10
C LYS A 518 -11.43 -18.62 12.59
N GLN A 519 -11.27 -17.58 13.39
CA GLN A 519 -11.56 -17.62 14.83
C GLN A 519 -13.03 -17.88 15.12
N GLN A 520 -13.94 -17.30 14.34
CA GLN A 520 -15.38 -17.55 14.45
C GLN A 520 -15.71 -19.01 14.12
N GLU A 521 -15.10 -19.57 13.06
CA GLU A 521 -15.30 -20.97 12.69
C GLU A 521 -14.77 -21.95 13.73
N ILE A 522 -13.57 -21.72 14.25
CA ILE A 522 -13.01 -22.56 15.32
C ILE A 522 -13.96 -22.57 16.54
N LYS A 523 -14.51 -21.41 16.93
CA LYS A 523 -15.48 -21.33 18.04
C LYS A 523 -16.75 -22.12 17.76
N LYS A 524 -17.29 -22.07 16.53
CA LYS A 524 -18.47 -22.85 16.12
C LYS A 524 -18.22 -24.36 16.19
N CYS A 525 -16.99 -24.81 15.91
CA CYS A 525 -16.62 -26.24 15.94
C CYS A 525 -16.35 -26.79 17.35
N ILE A 526 -16.13 -25.93 18.34
CA ILE A 526 -15.87 -26.31 19.75
C ILE A 526 -17.19 -26.38 20.56
N GLN A 527 -18.21 -25.67 20.13
CA GLN A 527 -19.59 -25.76 20.66
C GLN A 527 -20.34 -26.93 20.04
#